data_df9222f6048525a3c0c8837b60138920
#
_entry.id   df9222f6048525a3c0c8837b60138920
#
_cell.length_a   1.000
_cell.length_b   1.000
_cell.length_c   1.000
_cell.angle_alpha   90.00
_cell.angle_beta   90.00
_cell.angle_gamma   90.00
#
_symmetry.space_group_name_H-M   'P 1'
#
loop_
_entity.id
_entity.type
_entity.pdbx_description
1 polymer ?
#
loop_
_entity_poly.entity_id
_entity_poly.type
_entity_poly.pdbx_seq_one_letter_code
_entity_poly.pdbx_strand_id
1 'polypeptide(L)'
;HSNWHCRGPEKQRGRLSHITFHVPTGTGLVSDLVDKFRFHLFAERVTARARQLALRKGAAVFLVNERLGEAPPAQTFPFDPTRPALAQQPVLGHSDGEFLYDISPLHPVSTASNVCFEVQDVPTVSQSLQERGCPLAIPPTDVTDSGGSVTYCVVRSVVGNISHTLLDCSRYRGAFLPGFRAMGDVPEGLRDPAEATHFDHITYACSRGSTQAVLDWYQHCFGFQRFIMNRQGDVAEGYRIHGHGVGLRLTAMRYRKGSEPRLVDDCKFVLAESLPEPGKNQVDAFLEQHGGAGIQHVALYTTDIVSTARALAQAGVRFVEPPQAYYSEAGKAEEIRAAGQDPWLLSQHGILLDTEYLMQIFTKPIFPEETFFLELIERRGAAGFGEGNIRALWRSVQAYLDKGKSLGADIPAGLRTGSVLSQHYSCL
;
A
#
# COMPACT_ATOMS: atom_id res chain seq x y z
N HIS A 1 1.02 15.44 -26.29
CA HIS A 1 0.13 14.27 -26.34
C HIS A 1 0.84 13.09 -25.71
N SER A 2 0.94 13.10 -24.38
CA SER A 2 1.34 11.89 -23.64
C SER A 2 0.11 10.99 -23.56
N ASN A 3 -0.02 10.17 -24.58
CA ASN A 3 -1.08 9.19 -24.68
C ASN A 3 -0.88 8.13 -23.58
N TRP A 4 -1.78 8.08 -22.64
CA TRP A 4 -2.08 6.87 -21.90
C TRP A 4 -2.66 5.88 -22.91
N HIS A 5 -1.77 5.27 -23.69
CA HIS A 5 -2.16 4.18 -24.55
C HIS A 5 -2.09 2.91 -23.72
N CYS A 6 -3.17 2.22 -23.62
CA CYS A 6 -3.11 0.78 -23.41
C CYS A 6 -2.14 0.24 -24.47
N ARG A 7 -0.93 -0.09 -24.07
CA ARG A 7 0.11 -0.51 -25.01
C ARG A 7 -0.32 -1.80 -25.69
N GLY A 8 -0.04 -1.91 -26.97
CA GLY A 8 -0.46 -2.95 -27.88
C GLY A 8 -0.10 -4.41 -27.55
N PRO A 9 -0.34 -5.36 -28.47
CA PRO A 9 -0.75 -6.77 -28.22
C PRO A 9 0.25 -7.71 -27.54
N GLU A 10 1.43 -7.26 -27.12
CA GLU A 10 2.46 -8.13 -26.51
C GLU A 10 2.43 -8.20 -25.00
N LYS A 11 1.26 -8.16 -24.31
CA LYS A 11 1.42 -7.86 -22.93
C LYS A 11 0.60 -8.58 -21.93
N GLN A 12 1.26 -9.05 -21.14
CA GLN A 12 1.35 -9.22 -19.67
C GLN A 12 -0.01 -9.29 -18.97
N ARG A 13 -0.42 -10.52 -18.67
CA ARG A 13 -1.47 -10.80 -17.70
C ARG A 13 -0.96 -10.37 -16.31
N GLY A 14 -1.72 -9.51 -15.60
CA GLY A 14 -1.47 -9.22 -14.19
C GLY A 14 -0.67 -7.94 -13.88
N ARG A 15 -0.60 -6.96 -14.78
CA ARG A 15 -0.01 -5.65 -14.47
C ARG A 15 -0.92 -4.85 -13.55
N LEU A 16 -0.33 -4.19 -12.54
CA LEU A 16 -1.04 -3.25 -11.68
C LEU A 16 -1.47 -2.02 -12.48
N SER A 17 -2.77 -1.70 -12.47
CA SER A 17 -3.31 -0.50 -13.11
C SER A 17 -3.37 0.67 -12.13
N HIS A 18 -4.12 0.53 -11.06
CA HIS A 18 -4.31 1.57 -10.06
C HIS A 18 -4.75 0.98 -8.71
N ILE A 19 -4.68 1.83 -7.69
CA ILE A 19 -5.14 1.53 -6.33
C ILE A 19 -6.25 2.50 -5.98
N THR A 20 -7.34 2.02 -5.38
CA THR A 20 -8.52 2.81 -5.08
C THR A 20 -8.68 3.06 -3.59
N PHE A 21 -8.90 4.34 -3.26
CA PHE A 21 -9.34 4.79 -1.93
C PHE A 21 -10.85 4.99 -1.92
N HIS A 22 -11.47 4.66 -0.80
CA HIS A 22 -12.83 5.08 -0.48
C HIS A 22 -12.81 6.00 0.73
N VAL A 23 -13.32 7.21 0.55
CA VAL A 23 -13.29 8.25 1.59
C VAL A 23 -14.63 8.97 1.66
N PRO A 24 -15.04 9.45 2.86
CA PRO A 24 -16.17 10.36 3.00
C PRO A 24 -15.91 11.67 2.27
N THR A 25 -16.97 12.36 1.86
CA THR A 25 -16.88 13.71 1.30
C THR A 25 -16.21 14.66 2.28
N GLY A 26 -15.33 15.52 1.76
CA GLY A 26 -14.70 16.58 2.55
C GLY A 26 -13.50 16.15 3.38
N THR A 27 -12.93 14.95 3.13
CA THR A 27 -11.71 14.50 3.83
C THR A 27 -10.44 15.25 3.42
N GLY A 28 -10.45 15.97 2.31
CA GLY A 28 -9.29 16.70 1.79
C GLY A 28 -8.21 15.80 1.17
N LEU A 29 -8.45 14.50 1.00
CA LEU A 29 -7.45 13.58 0.46
C LEU A 29 -6.97 13.98 -0.94
N VAL A 30 -7.88 14.35 -1.84
CA VAL A 30 -7.52 14.77 -3.21
C VAL A 30 -6.65 16.01 -3.18
N SER A 31 -7.02 17.02 -2.37
CA SER A 31 -6.20 18.22 -2.18
C SER A 31 -4.81 17.89 -1.65
N ASP A 32 -4.71 17.00 -0.67
CA ASP A 32 -3.42 16.57 -0.14
C ASP A 32 -2.58 15.82 -1.17
N LEU A 33 -3.17 14.93 -1.94
CA LEU A 33 -2.46 14.23 -3.01
C LEU A 33 -1.94 15.18 -4.10
N VAL A 34 -2.69 16.21 -4.45
CA VAL A 34 -2.29 17.22 -5.44
C VAL A 34 -1.27 18.19 -4.85
N ASP A 35 -1.58 18.83 -3.73
CA ASP A 35 -0.82 19.97 -3.22
C ASP A 35 0.44 19.53 -2.45
N LYS A 36 0.38 18.43 -1.72
CA LYS A 36 1.47 17.92 -0.89
C LYS A 36 2.28 16.82 -1.57
N PHE A 37 1.61 15.81 -2.12
CA PHE A 37 2.26 14.65 -2.74
C PHE A 37 2.60 14.83 -4.22
N ARG A 38 2.16 15.94 -4.83
CA ARG A 38 2.45 16.30 -6.22
C ARG A 38 1.86 15.33 -7.25
N PHE A 39 0.72 14.72 -6.94
CA PHE A 39 -0.07 13.98 -7.91
C PHE A 39 -0.84 14.94 -8.80
N HIS A 40 -1.08 14.53 -10.04
CA HIS A 40 -1.88 15.27 -10.99
C HIS A 40 -3.25 14.63 -11.16
N LEU A 41 -4.31 15.44 -10.94
CA LEU A 41 -5.68 15.05 -11.23
C LEU A 41 -5.90 15.11 -12.75
N PHE A 42 -6.13 13.96 -13.39
CA PHE A 42 -6.18 13.88 -14.85
C PHE A 42 -7.52 13.39 -15.42
N ALA A 43 -8.38 12.79 -14.60
CA ALA A 43 -9.71 12.35 -15.02
C ALA A 43 -10.67 12.31 -13.84
N GLU A 44 -11.96 12.54 -14.13
CA GLU A 44 -13.00 12.45 -13.11
C GLU A 44 -14.30 11.86 -13.66
N ARG A 45 -15.06 11.26 -12.78
CA ARG A 45 -16.45 10.85 -13.01
C ARG A 45 -17.29 11.33 -11.83
N VAL A 46 -18.35 12.09 -12.11
CA VAL A 46 -19.24 12.64 -11.09
C VAL A 46 -20.66 12.20 -11.35
N THR A 47 -21.30 11.66 -10.32
CA THR A 47 -22.73 11.31 -10.32
C THR A 47 -23.40 12.00 -9.13
N ALA A 48 -24.71 11.81 -8.98
CA ALA A 48 -25.45 12.39 -7.85
C ALA A 48 -24.98 11.83 -6.49
N ARG A 49 -24.37 10.65 -6.45
CA ARG A 49 -24.00 9.94 -5.21
C ARG A 49 -22.52 9.75 -4.99
N ALA A 50 -21.70 9.94 -6.02
CA ALA A 50 -20.27 9.66 -5.95
C ALA A 50 -19.44 10.57 -6.84
N ARG A 51 -18.23 10.86 -6.38
CA ARG A 51 -17.16 11.41 -7.20
C ARG A 51 -16.03 10.39 -7.28
N GLN A 52 -15.56 10.15 -8.48
CA GLN A 52 -14.40 9.29 -8.73
C GLN A 52 -13.32 10.11 -9.39
N LEU A 53 -12.18 10.27 -8.74
CA LEU A 53 -11.10 11.18 -9.12
C LEU A 53 -9.83 10.39 -9.34
N ALA A 54 -9.31 10.42 -10.56
CA ALA A 54 -8.09 9.71 -10.95
C ALA A 54 -6.90 10.66 -10.93
N LEU A 55 -5.88 10.29 -10.13
CA LEU A 55 -4.66 11.04 -9.95
C LEU A 55 -3.45 10.19 -10.31
N ARG A 56 -2.44 10.82 -10.91
CA ARG A 56 -1.21 10.11 -11.28
C ARG A 56 0.04 10.89 -10.89
N LYS A 57 1.10 10.12 -10.63
CA LYS A 57 2.47 10.59 -10.50
C LYS A 57 3.38 9.56 -11.15
N GLY A 58 4.00 9.89 -12.28
CA GLY A 58 4.69 8.89 -13.09
C GLY A 58 3.73 7.78 -13.54
N ALA A 59 4.09 6.52 -13.26
CA ALA A 59 3.26 5.36 -13.53
C ALA A 59 2.28 5.00 -12.38
N ALA A 60 2.40 5.64 -11.23
CA ALA A 60 1.51 5.41 -10.09
C ALA A 60 0.19 6.13 -10.27
N VAL A 61 -0.91 5.41 -10.20
CA VAL A 61 -2.27 5.94 -10.33
C VAL A 61 -3.09 5.57 -9.11
N PHE A 62 -3.65 6.59 -8.46
CA PHE A 62 -4.69 6.44 -7.45
C PHE A 62 -6.04 6.85 -7.99
N LEU A 63 -7.06 6.10 -7.64
CA LEU A 63 -8.45 6.45 -7.84
C LEU A 63 -9.07 6.75 -6.48
N VAL A 64 -9.58 7.95 -6.29
CA VAL A 64 -10.26 8.35 -5.05
C VAL A 64 -11.76 8.33 -5.28
N ASN A 65 -12.45 7.42 -4.59
CA ASN A 65 -13.89 7.32 -4.57
C ASN A 65 -14.43 8.08 -3.35
N GLU A 66 -15.14 9.17 -3.60
CA GLU A 66 -15.81 9.97 -2.58
C GLU A 66 -17.30 9.70 -2.64
N ARG A 67 -17.88 9.28 -1.52
CA ARG A 67 -19.33 9.14 -1.40
C ARG A 67 -19.96 10.51 -1.12
N LEU A 68 -20.93 10.88 -1.94
CA LEU A 68 -21.75 12.07 -1.76
C LEU A 68 -23.05 11.67 -1.04
N GLY A 69 -23.34 12.29 0.13
CA GLY A 69 -24.51 11.97 0.93
C GLY A 69 -24.20 11.17 2.20
N GLU A 70 -25.23 10.72 2.90
CA GLU A 70 -25.06 9.95 4.13
C GLU A 70 -24.45 8.58 3.87
N ALA A 71 -23.48 8.21 4.69
CA ALA A 71 -22.94 6.87 4.68
C ALA A 71 -24.04 5.86 5.05
N PRO A 72 -24.10 4.68 4.40
CA PRO A 72 -24.97 3.63 4.88
C PRO A 72 -24.64 3.31 6.35
N PRO A 73 -25.64 2.91 7.15
CA PRO A 73 -25.41 2.60 8.55
C PRO A 73 -24.30 1.56 8.63
N ALA A 74 -23.30 1.86 9.47
CA ALA A 74 -22.17 0.98 9.68
C ALA A 74 -22.68 -0.38 10.17
N GLN A 75 -22.54 -1.40 9.38
CA GLN A 75 -22.65 -2.78 9.86
C GLN A 75 -21.35 -3.06 10.62
N THR A 76 -21.33 -2.66 11.89
CA THR A 76 -20.24 -3.01 12.79
C THR A 76 -20.34 -4.49 13.09
N PHE A 77 -19.56 -5.30 12.38
CA PHE A 77 -19.25 -6.63 12.88
C PHE A 77 -18.15 -6.47 13.91
N PRO A 78 -18.38 -6.87 15.16
CA PRO A 78 -17.32 -6.85 16.15
C PRO A 78 -16.16 -7.73 15.63
N PHE A 79 -14.96 -7.15 15.62
CA PHE A 79 -13.74 -7.89 15.31
C PHE A 79 -13.62 -9.04 16.31
N ASP A 80 -13.70 -10.26 15.83
CA ASP A 80 -13.50 -11.48 16.62
C ASP A 80 -12.13 -12.07 16.23
N PRO A 81 -11.09 -11.88 17.07
CA PRO A 81 -9.76 -12.40 16.79
C PRO A 81 -9.69 -13.92 16.76
N THR A 82 -10.73 -14.62 17.24
CA THR A 82 -10.77 -16.09 17.29
C THR A 82 -11.39 -16.71 16.03
N ARG A 83 -12.05 -15.91 15.19
CA ARG A 83 -12.62 -16.41 13.94
C ARG A 83 -11.57 -16.46 12.83
N PRO A 84 -11.54 -17.55 12.05
CA PRO A 84 -10.70 -17.60 10.85
C PRO A 84 -10.99 -16.40 9.93
N ALA A 85 -9.94 -15.82 9.34
CA ALA A 85 -10.06 -14.66 8.43
C ALA A 85 -11.10 -14.87 7.32
N LEU A 86 -11.26 -16.11 6.85
CA LEU A 86 -12.26 -16.51 5.85
C LEU A 86 -13.70 -16.41 6.36
N ALA A 87 -13.93 -16.51 7.67
CA ALA A 87 -15.28 -16.47 8.28
C ALA A 87 -15.70 -15.04 8.67
N GLN A 88 -14.81 -14.07 8.55
CA GLN A 88 -15.08 -12.66 8.87
C GLN A 88 -15.44 -11.82 7.63
N GLN A 89 -15.77 -12.46 6.52
CA GLN A 89 -16.20 -11.74 5.32
C GLN A 89 -17.49 -10.98 5.63
N PRO A 90 -17.54 -9.67 5.36
CA PRO A 90 -18.81 -8.95 5.46
C PRO A 90 -19.82 -9.59 4.50
N VAL A 91 -21.02 -9.82 4.98
CA VAL A 91 -22.13 -10.27 4.13
C VAL A 91 -22.31 -9.25 3.02
N LEU A 92 -22.29 -9.72 1.80
CA LEU A 92 -22.40 -8.96 0.56
C LEU A 92 -23.56 -7.98 0.59
N GLY A 93 -23.24 -6.70 0.74
CA GLY A 93 -24.12 -5.67 0.22
C GLY A 93 -24.11 -5.75 -1.31
N HIS A 94 -25.26 -5.62 -1.93
CA HIS A 94 -25.34 -5.53 -3.38
C HIS A 94 -24.43 -4.40 -3.86
N SER A 95 -23.76 -4.60 -4.99
CA SER A 95 -23.12 -3.47 -5.67
C SER A 95 -24.26 -2.53 -6.08
N ASP A 96 -24.34 -1.39 -5.45
CA ASP A 96 -25.34 -0.38 -5.73
C ASP A 96 -25.07 0.40 -7.03
N GLY A 97 -24.02 0.01 -7.77
CA GLY A 97 -23.60 0.68 -9.00
C GLY A 97 -23.04 2.09 -8.80
N GLU A 98 -22.86 2.51 -7.56
CA GLU A 98 -22.44 3.86 -7.21
C GLU A 98 -21.02 4.15 -7.67
N PHE A 99 -20.11 3.19 -7.46
CA PHE A 99 -18.70 3.27 -7.86
C PHE A 99 -18.43 2.35 -9.05
N LEU A 100 -18.20 2.95 -10.21
CA LEU A 100 -17.84 2.21 -11.40
C LEU A 100 -16.43 1.61 -11.26
N TYR A 101 -16.24 0.40 -11.75
CA TYR A 101 -14.98 -0.39 -11.67
C TYR A 101 -14.60 -0.86 -10.26
N ASP A 102 -15.51 -0.84 -9.32
CA ASP A 102 -15.28 -1.26 -7.96
C ASP A 102 -16.57 -1.74 -7.29
N ILE A 103 -16.45 -2.12 -6.03
CA ILE A 103 -17.56 -2.41 -5.13
C ILE A 103 -17.44 -1.50 -3.91
N SER A 104 -18.55 -1.23 -3.23
CA SER A 104 -18.50 -0.52 -1.96
C SER A 104 -17.75 -1.38 -0.93
N PRO A 105 -16.74 -0.84 -0.24
CA PRO A 105 -16.03 -1.58 0.80
C PRO A 105 -16.86 -1.79 2.07
N LEU A 106 -18.04 -1.17 2.19
CA LEU A 106 -18.90 -1.19 3.40
C LEU A 106 -18.15 -0.81 4.68
N HIS A 107 -17.17 0.06 4.57
CA HIS A 107 -16.28 0.46 5.65
C HIS A 107 -16.66 1.85 6.17
N PRO A 108 -16.75 2.04 7.50
CA PRO A 108 -17.15 3.33 8.07
C PRO A 108 -16.02 4.36 8.03
N VAL A 109 -14.77 3.91 7.89
CA VAL A 109 -13.57 4.77 7.89
C VAL A 109 -12.98 4.89 6.50
N SER A 110 -12.17 5.92 6.29
CA SER A 110 -11.37 6.05 5.07
C SER A 110 -10.46 4.83 4.90
N THR A 111 -10.38 4.30 3.69
CA THR A 111 -9.66 3.04 3.41
C THR A 111 -9.12 3.01 1.99
N ALA A 112 -8.00 2.32 1.81
CA ALA A 112 -7.55 1.81 0.52
C ALA A 112 -8.06 0.37 0.41
N SER A 113 -8.83 0.04 -0.62
CA SER A 113 -9.54 -1.24 -0.64
C SER A 113 -9.48 -2.00 -1.95
N ASN A 114 -9.20 -1.35 -3.08
CA ASN A 114 -9.16 -2.03 -4.37
C ASN A 114 -7.79 -1.89 -5.02
N VAL A 115 -7.27 -3.02 -5.48
CA VAL A 115 -6.06 -3.10 -6.31
C VAL A 115 -6.48 -3.65 -7.67
N CYS A 116 -6.44 -2.81 -8.68
CA CYS A 116 -6.85 -3.14 -10.04
C CYS A 116 -5.69 -3.67 -10.86
N PHE A 117 -5.88 -4.81 -11.51
CA PHE A 117 -4.93 -5.41 -12.44
C PHE A 117 -5.43 -5.31 -13.88
N GLU A 118 -4.54 -4.94 -14.79
CA GLU A 118 -4.79 -5.09 -16.23
C GLU A 118 -4.59 -6.55 -16.63
N VAL A 119 -5.60 -7.11 -17.29
CA VAL A 119 -5.56 -8.47 -17.80
C VAL A 119 -6.06 -8.50 -19.25
N GLN A 120 -5.75 -9.57 -19.96
CA GLN A 120 -6.36 -9.85 -21.27
C GLN A 120 -7.50 -10.84 -21.08
N ASP A 121 -8.58 -10.66 -21.87
CA ASP A 121 -9.70 -11.59 -21.92
C ASP A 121 -10.34 -11.83 -20.53
N VAL A 122 -10.98 -10.81 -20.00
CA VAL A 122 -11.67 -10.85 -18.70
C VAL A 122 -12.68 -12.01 -18.62
N PRO A 123 -13.50 -12.33 -19.64
CA PRO A 123 -14.40 -13.47 -19.55
C PRO A 123 -13.69 -14.80 -19.27
N THR A 124 -12.60 -15.09 -19.95
CA THR A 124 -11.82 -16.33 -19.75
C THR A 124 -11.17 -16.35 -18.36
N VAL A 125 -10.58 -15.23 -17.93
CA VAL A 125 -9.97 -15.13 -16.61
C VAL A 125 -11.02 -15.30 -15.51
N SER A 126 -12.19 -14.69 -15.66
CA SER A 126 -13.27 -14.76 -14.67
C SER A 126 -13.82 -16.19 -14.55
N GLN A 127 -13.97 -16.89 -15.66
CA GLN A 127 -14.39 -18.30 -15.67
C GLN A 127 -13.36 -19.16 -14.91
N SER A 128 -12.08 -18.98 -15.18
CA SER A 128 -11.02 -19.70 -14.48
C SER A 128 -11.02 -19.44 -12.97
N LEU A 129 -11.30 -18.21 -12.55
CA LEU A 129 -11.43 -17.85 -11.13
C LEU A 129 -12.62 -18.54 -10.48
N GLN A 130 -13.79 -18.57 -11.14
CA GLN A 130 -14.98 -19.27 -10.65
C GLN A 130 -14.74 -20.77 -10.51
N GLU A 131 -14.10 -21.39 -11.49
CA GLU A 131 -13.75 -22.82 -11.46
C GLU A 131 -12.79 -23.16 -10.31
N ARG A 132 -11.98 -22.21 -9.88
CA ARG A 132 -11.09 -22.33 -8.72
C ARG A 132 -11.76 -21.96 -7.38
N GLY A 133 -13.05 -21.66 -7.39
CA GLY A 133 -13.78 -21.30 -6.18
C GLY A 133 -13.57 -19.86 -5.70
N CYS A 134 -13.12 -18.94 -6.57
CA CYS A 134 -12.98 -17.53 -6.28
C CYS A 134 -14.23 -16.79 -6.78
N PRO A 135 -15.20 -16.48 -5.92
CA PRO A 135 -16.47 -15.91 -6.35
C PRO A 135 -16.30 -14.47 -6.85
N LEU A 136 -16.97 -14.16 -7.94
CA LEU A 136 -17.02 -12.81 -8.48
C LEU A 136 -18.03 -11.96 -7.72
N ALA A 137 -17.60 -10.77 -7.28
CA ALA A 137 -18.49 -9.75 -6.75
C ALA A 137 -19.24 -9.03 -7.88
N ILE A 138 -18.53 -8.78 -8.99
CA ILE A 138 -19.11 -8.26 -10.24
C ILE A 138 -18.66 -9.18 -11.38
N PRO A 139 -19.62 -9.77 -12.14
CA PRO A 139 -19.28 -10.58 -13.31
C PRO A 139 -18.72 -9.71 -14.44
N PRO A 140 -18.16 -10.32 -15.51
CA PRO A 140 -17.68 -9.59 -16.67
C PRO A 140 -18.71 -8.59 -17.17
N THR A 141 -18.30 -7.32 -17.24
CA THR A 141 -19.15 -6.18 -17.55
C THR A 141 -18.43 -5.27 -18.55
N ASP A 142 -19.13 -4.91 -19.62
CA ASP A 142 -18.63 -3.97 -20.62
C ASP A 142 -19.08 -2.55 -20.29
N VAL A 143 -18.16 -1.60 -20.40
CA VAL A 143 -18.45 -0.16 -20.33
C VAL A 143 -17.88 0.50 -21.57
N THR A 144 -18.69 1.31 -22.22
CA THR A 144 -18.36 1.93 -23.50
C THR A 144 -18.62 3.42 -23.45
N ASP A 145 -17.74 4.20 -24.06
CA ASP A 145 -17.93 5.59 -24.36
C ASP A 145 -17.29 5.94 -25.72
N SER A 146 -17.15 7.23 -26.04
CA SER A 146 -16.53 7.68 -27.30
C SER A 146 -15.08 7.24 -27.49
N GLY A 147 -14.38 6.89 -26.41
CA GLY A 147 -12.99 6.40 -26.45
C GLY A 147 -12.84 4.91 -26.73
N GLY A 148 -13.94 4.16 -26.74
CA GLY A 148 -13.94 2.73 -26.93
C GLY A 148 -14.64 1.95 -25.82
N SER A 149 -14.22 0.71 -25.61
CA SER A 149 -14.83 -0.20 -24.65
C SER A 149 -13.81 -0.83 -23.72
N VAL A 150 -14.21 -1.05 -22.47
CA VAL A 150 -13.47 -1.77 -21.44
C VAL A 150 -14.34 -2.89 -20.90
N THR A 151 -13.74 -4.03 -20.65
CA THR A 151 -14.40 -5.15 -19.93
C THR A 151 -13.73 -5.32 -18.59
N TYR A 152 -14.52 -5.43 -17.53
CA TYR A 152 -13.98 -5.66 -16.19
C TYR A 152 -14.83 -6.65 -15.38
N CYS A 153 -14.24 -7.25 -14.37
CA CYS A 153 -14.91 -7.96 -13.30
C CYS A 153 -14.26 -7.60 -11.96
N VAL A 154 -14.91 -7.91 -10.85
CA VAL A 154 -14.38 -7.67 -9.51
C VAL A 154 -14.44 -8.93 -8.69
N VAL A 155 -13.31 -9.24 -8.03
CA VAL A 155 -13.12 -10.38 -7.13
C VAL A 155 -12.87 -9.88 -5.72
N ARG A 156 -13.50 -10.51 -4.73
CA ARG A 156 -13.18 -10.23 -3.32
C ARG A 156 -11.95 -11.02 -2.88
N SER A 157 -11.01 -10.34 -2.24
CA SER A 157 -9.91 -11.00 -1.55
C SER A 157 -10.39 -11.66 -0.26
N VAL A 158 -9.62 -12.63 0.22
CA VAL A 158 -9.77 -13.19 1.57
C VAL A 158 -9.26 -12.26 2.66
N VAL A 159 -8.65 -11.13 2.29
CA VAL A 159 -8.09 -10.16 3.22
C VAL A 159 -9.07 -9.00 3.42
N GLY A 160 -9.77 -9.00 4.55
CA GLY A 160 -10.62 -7.90 4.99
C GLY A 160 -11.56 -7.34 3.92
N ASN A 161 -11.46 -6.04 3.69
CA ASN A 161 -12.27 -5.32 2.70
C ASN A 161 -11.61 -5.22 1.31
N ILE A 162 -10.51 -5.91 1.07
CA ILE A 162 -9.77 -5.81 -0.19
C ILE A 162 -10.55 -6.49 -1.31
N SER A 163 -10.61 -5.83 -2.45
CA SER A 163 -11.10 -6.35 -3.71
C SER A 163 -10.09 -6.14 -4.83
N HIS A 164 -10.21 -6.93 -5.88
CA HIS A 164 -9.41 -6.80 -7.09
C HIS A 164 -10.32 -6.63 -8.30
N THR A 165 -10.15 -5.53 -9.00
CA THR A 165 -10.74 -5.35 -10.31
C THR A 165 -9.78 -5.90 -11.35
N LEU A 166 -10.28 -6.73 -12.24
CA LEU A 166 -9.58 -7.22 -13.40
C LEU A 166 -10.12 -6.49 -14.62
N LEU A 167 -9.24 -5.83 -15.36
CA LEU A 167 -9.59 -4.81 -16.35
C LEU A 167 -8.90 -5.09 -17.67
N ASP A 168 -9.67 -5.29 -18.73
CA ASP A 168 -9.17 -5.32 -20.10
C ASP A 168 -9.48 -3.99 -20.79
N CYS A 169 -8.47 -3.15 -20.92
CA CYS A 169 -8.57 -1.85 -21.57
C CYS A 169 -7.93 -1.82 -22.97
N SER A 170 -7.66 -2.96 -23.57
CA SER A 170 -6.96 -3.07 -24.86
C SER A 170 -7.69 -2.35 -26.01
N ARG A 171 -9.01 -2.21 -25.91
CA ARG A 171 -9.88 -1.56 -26.90
C ARG A 171 -10.26 -0.13 -26.53
N TYR A 172 -9.60 0.49 -25.57
CA TYR A 172 -9.91 1.83 -25.08
C TYR A 172 -8.78 2.83 -25.38
N ARG A 173 -9.14 4.04 -25.78
CA ARG A 173 -8.22 5.11 -26.16
C ARG A 173 -8.51 6.45 -25.48
N GLY A 174 -9.43 6.49 -24.52
CA GLY A 174 -9.76 7.68 -23.76
C GLY A 174 -8.70 8.06 -22.71
N ALA A 175 -9.02 9.07 -21.92
CA ALA A 175 -8.06 9.63 -20.93
C ALA A 175 -7.72 8.67 -19.79
N PHE A 176 -8.69 7.92 -19.29
CA PHE A 176 -8.52 6.95 -18.22
C PHE A 176 -9.35 5.69 -18.47
N LEU A 177 -10.64 5.73 -18.19
CA LEU A 177 -11.59 4.64 -18.39
C LEU A 177 -12.92 5.20 -18.89
N PRO A 178 -13.76 4.37 -19.56
CA PRO A 178 -15.08 4.81 -19.96
C PRO A 178 -15.90 5.37 -18.81
N GLY A 179 -16.59 6.48 -19.06
CA GLY A 179 -17.36 7.22 -18.06
C GLY A 179 -16.59 8.34 -17.36
N PHE A 180 -15.28 8.38 -17.49
CA PHE A 180 -14.43 9.47 -16.98
C PHE A 180 -14.21 10.53 -18.06
N ARG A 181 -14.27 11.79 -17.63
CA ARG A 181 -13.87 12.92 -18.47
C ARG A 181 -12.41 13.32 -18.16
N ALA A 182 -11.69 13.74 -19.18
CA ALA A 182 -10.35 14.28 -19.01
C ALA A 182 -10.38 15.59 -18.20
N MET A 183 -9.46 15.73 -17.27
CA MET A 183 -9.13 16.97 -16.58
C MET A 183 -7.87 17.56 -17.22
N GLY A 184 -7.71 18.89 -17.13
CA GLY A 184 -6.67 19.63 -17.84
C GLY A 184 -5.26 19.05 -17.78
N ASP A 185 -4.47 19.36 -18.78
CA ASP A 185 -3.06 18.94 -18.87
C ASP A 185 -2.22 19.52 -17.73
N VAL A 186 -1.18 18.75 -17.31
CA VAL A 186 -0.14 19.28 -16.43
C VAL A 186 0.52 20.48 -17.11
N PRO A 187 0.60 21.65 -16.47
CA PRO A 187 1.41 22.75 -16.97
C PRO A 187 2.84 22.27 -17.31
N GLU A 188 3.36 22.67 -18.45
CA GLU A 188 4.66 22.19 -18.96
C GLU A 188 5.81 22.34 -17.95
N GLY A 189 5.78 23.40 -17.14
CA GLY A 189 6.77 23.66 -16.09
C GLY A 189 6.64 22.78 -14.82
N LEU A 190 5.59 21.97 -14.70
CA LEU A 190 5.38 21.03 -13.58
C LEU A 190 5.56 19.58 -14.00
N ARG A 191 5.86 19.32 -15.26
CA ARG A 191 6.26 18.00 -15.73
C ARG A 191 7.71 17.79 -15.37
N ASP A 192 7.97 16.88 -14.43
CA ASP A 192 9.32 16.36 -14.24
C ASP A 192 9.51 15.14 -15.17
N PRO A 193 10.20 15.28 -16.31
CA PRO A 193 10.42 14.17 -17.23
C PRO A 193 11.38 13.11 -16.67
N ALA A 194 12.04 13.40 -15.54
CA ALA A 194 12.99 12.51 -14.89
C ALA A 194 12.36 11.69 -13.75
N GLU A 195 11.10 11.96 -13.38
CA GLU A 195 10.46 11.26 -12.26
C GLU A 195 9.93 9.90 -12.70
N ALA A 196 10.68 8.84 -12.37
CA ALA A 196 10.30 7.45 -12.57
C ALA A 196 9.55 6.90 -11.36
N THR A 197 8.48 7.56 -10.92
CA THR A 197 7.65 7.08 -9.82
C THR A 197 6.73 5.95 -10.29
N HIS A 198 6.69 4.86 -9.52
CA HIS A 198 5.76 3.75 -9.72
C HIS A 198 5.47 3.07 -8.38
N PHE A 199 4.47 2.22 -8.32
CA PHE A 199 4.22 1.40 -7.14
C PHE A 199 5.30 0.33 -6.99
N ASP A 200 6.02 0.36 -5.89
CA ASP A 200 7.03 -0.64 -5.56
C ASP A 200 6.42 -1.86 -4.90
N HIS A 201 5.66 -1.65 -3.82
CA HIS A 201 4.95 -2.70 -3.13
C HIS A 201 3.71 -2.18 -2.39
N ILE A 202 2.85 -3.12 -2.04
CA ILE A 202 1.64 -2.90 -1.24
C ILE A 202 1.73 -3.79 -0.02
N THR A 203 1.53 -3.25 1.17
CA THR A 203 1.54 -4.00 2.41
C THR A 203 0.14 -4.14 2.98
N TYR A 204 -0.25 -5.39 3.26
CA TYR A 204 -1.48 -5.74 3.95
C TYR A 204 -1.21 -5.94 5.44
N ALA A 205 -2.03 -5.34 6.28
CA ALA A 205 -2.13 -5.74 7.68
C ALA A 205 -3.12 -6.90 7.77
N CYS A 206 -2.66 -8.05 8.24
CA CYS A 206 -3.41 -9.30 8.25
C CYS A 206 -3.73 -9.74 9.68
N SER A 207 -4.85 -10.44 9.85
CA SER A 207 -5.23 -11.04 11.11
C SER A 207 -4.23 -12.13 11.54
N ARG A 208 -4.06 -12.31 12.84
CA ARG A 208 -3.18 -13.36 13.40
C ARG A 208 -3.53 -14.72 12.84
N GLY A 209 -2.51 -15.49 12.47
CA GLY A 209 -2.64 -16.85 11.96
C GLY A 209 -3.16 -16.94 10.53
N SER A 210 -3.37 -15.82 9.83
CA SER A 210 -3.99 -15.80 8.48
C SER A 210 -3.00 -15.89 7.34
N THR A 211 -1.72 -15.65 7.56
CA THR A 211 -0.72 -15.49 6.48
C THR A 211 -0.73 -16.67 5.51
N GLN A 212 -0.73 -17.90 6.00
CA GLN A 212 -0.72 -19.08 5.13
C GLN A 212 -1.98 -19.17 4.25
N ALA A 213 -3.16 -18.93 4.83
CA ALA A 213 -4.42 -18.95 4.08
C ALA A 213 -4.47 -17.84 3.02
N VAL A 214 -3.93 -16.66 3.33
CA VAL A 214 -3.84 -15.55 2.38
C VAL A 214 -2.92 -15.91 1.21
N LEU A 215 -1.74 -16.43 1.49
CA LEU A 215 -0.79 -16.86 0.46
C LEU A 215 -1.36 -17.95 -0.42
N ASP A 216 -2.02 -18.94 0.16
CA ASP A 216 -2.65 -20.04 -0.58
C ASP A 216 -3.75 -19.53 -1.50
N TRP A 217 -4.55 -18.56 -1.04
CA TRP A 217 -5.58 -17.96 -1.86
C TRP A 217 -5.01 -17.20 -3.07
N TYR A 218 -4.00 -16.35 -2.85
CA TYR A 218 -3.38 -15.58 -3.93
C TYR A 218 -2.61 -16.47 -4.90
N GLN A 219 -1.98 -17.53 -4.41
CA GLN A 219 -1.35 -18.53 -5.28
C GLN A 219 -2.40 -19.27 -6.12
N HIS A 220 -3.47 -19.71 -5.50
CA HIS A 220 -4.52 -20.50 -6.16
C HIS A 220 -5.32 -19.66 -7.17
N CYS A 221 -5.74 -18.44 -6.79
CA CYS A 221 -6.57 -17.60 -7.64
C CYS A 221 -5.77 -16.83 -8.70
N PHE A 222 -4.63 -16.27 -8.35
CA PHE A 222 -3.85 -15.39 -9.22
C PHE A 222 -2.50 -15.94 -9.65
N GLY A 223 -2.06 -17.08 -9.14
CA GLY A 223 -0.75 -17.63 -9.43
C GLY A 223 0.41 -16.86 -8.79
N PHE A 224 0.14 -16.12 -7.72
CA PHE A 224 1.20 -15.45 -6.97
C PHE A 224 2.10 -16.47 -6.30
N GLN A 225 3.38 -16.15 -6.17
CA GLN A 225 4.37 -16.99 -5.54
C GLN A 225 5.05 -16.25 -4.41
N ARG A 226 5.33 -16.98 -3.32
CA ARG A 226 6.24 -16.49 -2.29
C ARG A 226 7.62 -16.23 -2.85
N PHE A 227 8.30 -15.24 -2.29
CA PHE A 227 9.73 -15.09 -2.52
C PHE A 227 10.43 -14.69 -1.22
N ILE A 228 11.75 -14.93 -1.18
CA ILE A 228 12.59 -14.61 -0.04
C ILE A 228 12.84 -13.11 -0.03
N MET A 229 12.52 -12.46 1.10
CA MET A 229 12.74 -11.03 1.31
C MET A 229 14.21 -10.71 1.55
N ASN A 230 14.93 -11.61 2.22
CA ASN A 230 16.37 -11.51 2.41
C ASN A 230 17.02 -12.90 2.50
N ARG A 231 18.36 -12.94 2.47
CA ARG A 231 19.13 -14.20 2.50
C ARG A 231 19.06 -14.94 3.83
N GLN A 232 18.59 -14.30 4.90
CA GLN A 232 18.50 -14.85 6.25
C GLN A 232 17.10 -15.34 6.60
N GLY A 233 16.11 -15.06 5.75
CA GLY A 233 14.73 -15.46 5.98
C GLY A 233 14.44 -16.88 5.52
N ASP A 234 13.62 -17.60 6.28
CA ASP A 234 13.03 -18.86 5.84
C ASP A 234 11.82 -18.55 4.92
N VAL A 235 11.80 -19.12 3.72
CA VAL A 235 10.68 -18.95 2.77
C VAL A 235 9.36 -19.43 3.35
N ALA A 236 9.37 -20.50 4.17
CA ALA A 236 8.17 -21.07 4.75
C ALA A 236 7.63 -20.26 5.92
N GLU A 237 8.52 -19.70 6.76
CA GLU A 237 8.17 -18.99 7.99
C GLU A 237 8.05 -17.47 7.81
N GLY A 238 8.60 -16.93 6.74
CA GLY A 238 8.72 -15.50 6.53
C GLY A 238 9.80 -14.87 7.43
N TYR A 239 9.81 -13.54 7.47
CA TYR A 239 10.74 -12.78 8.29
C TYR A 239 10.11 -12.43 9.63
N ARG A 240 10.70 -12.92 10.72
CA ARG A 240 10.22 -12.67 12.07
C ARG A 240 11.03 -11.58 12.77
N ILE A 241 10.32 -10.66 13.40
CA ILE A 241 10.89 -9.66 14.30
C ILE A 241 10.36 -9.95 15.70
N HIS A 242 11.26 -10.32 16.62
CA HIS A 242 10.96 -10.58 18.02
C HIS A 242 11.68 -9.58 18.92
N GLY A 243 11.01 -9.15 19.97
CA GLY A 243 11.60 -8.33 21.00
C GLY A 243 10.59 -8.00 22.10
N HIS A 244 11.01 -7.29 23.17
CA HIS A 244 10.18 -6.95 24.31
C HIS A 244 8.86 -6.26 23.92
N GLY A 245 7.79 -7.04 23.75
CA GLY A 245 6.46 -6.52 23.46
C GLY A 245 6.15 -6.31 21.98
N VAL A 246 7.00 -6.74 21.05
CA VAL A 246 6.71 -6.71 19.61
C VAL A 246 7.04 -8.05 18.98
N GLY A 247 6.06 -8.60 18.29
CA GLY A 247 6.24 -9.76 17.45
C GLY A 247 5.52 -9.53 16.11
N LEU A 248 6.29 -9.49 15.04
CA LEU A 248 5.77 -9.32 13.67
C LEU A 248 6.32 -10.41 12.76
N ARG A 249 5.50 -10.85 11.83
CA ARG A 249 5.90 -11.67 10.69
C ARG A 249 5.64 -10.90 9.42
N LEU A 250 6.64 -10.80 8.56
CA LEU A 250 6.53 -10.24 7.22
C LEU A 250 6.71 -11.37 6.21
N THR A 251 5.82 -11.45 5.24
CA THR A 251 5.89 -12.42 4.15
C THR A 251 5.63 -11.71 2.84
N ALA A 252 6.39 -12.06 1.80
CA ALA A 252 6.26 -11.41 0.50
C ALA A 252 5.76 -12.40 -0.56
N MET A 253 4.94 -11.88 -1.47
CA MET A 253 4.44 -12.58 -2.64
C MET A 253 4.45 -11.67 -3.85
N ARG A 254 4.55 -12.26 -5.04
CA ARG A 254 4.47 -11.54 -6.31
C ARG A 254 3.92 -12.43 -7.41
N TYR A 255 3.38 -11.80 -8.44
CA TYR A 255 3.06 -12.51 -9.67
C TYR A 255 4.35 -12.81 -10.44
N ARG A 256 4.59 -14.06 -10.78
CA ARG A 256 5.73 -14.48 -11.60
C ARG A 256 5.25 -15.18 -12.85
N LYS A 257 5.44 -14.55 -14.00
CA LYS A 257 5.22 -15.16 -15.28
C LYS A 257 6.57 -15.51 -15.92
N GLY A 258 6.84 -16.81 -16.10
CA GLY A 258 7.99 -17.30 -16.87
C GLY A 258 9.36 -16.92 -16.30
N SER A 259 10.41 -17.40 -16.93
CA SER A 259 11.81 -17.26 -16.51
C SER A 259 12.49 -15.95 -16.96
N GLU A 260 11.74 -14.95 -17.43
CA GLU A 260 12.34 -13.69 -17.87
C GLU A 260 12.15 -12.57 -16.83
N PRO A 261 13.25 -11.95 -16.36
CA PRO A 261 13.21 -10.82 -15.48
C PRO A 261 12.88 -9.54 -16.29
N ARG A 262 11.65 -9.11 -16.30
CA ARG A 262 11.32 -7.73 -16.69
C ARG A 262 11.07 -6.90 -15.43
N LEU A 263 12.08 -6.12 -15.11
CA LEU A 263 12.29 -5.43 -13.84
C LEU A 263 11.41 -4.21 -13.57
N VAL A 264 10.48 -3.83 -14.44
CA VAL A 264 9.89 -2.48 -14.37
C VAL A 264 8.43 -2.43 -13.91
N ASP A 265 7.69 -3.55 -13.95
CA ASP A 265 6.25 -3.53 -13.67
C ASP A 265 5.80 -4.55 -12.60
N ASP A 266 6.70 -5.02 -11.76
CA ASP A 266 6.44 -6.10 -10.81
C ASP A 266 6.15 -5.54 -9.41
N CYS A 267 4.91 -5.06 -9.21
CA CYS A 267 4.46 -4.67 -7.88
C CYS A 267 4.41 -5.89 -6.96
N LYS A 268 5.06 -5.78 -5.82
CA LYS A 268 5.13 -6.82 -4.81
C LYS A 268 4.10 -6.58 -3.72
N PHE A 269 3.71 -7.67 -3.06
CA PHE A 269 2.79 -7.62 -1.93
C PHE A 269 3.49 -8.15 -0.68
N VAL A 270 3.37 -7.40 0.41
CA VAL A 270 3.89 -7.78 1.71
C VAL A 270 2.72 -8.03 2.66
N LEU A 271 2.76 -9.14 3.37
CA LEU A 271 1.79 -9.49 4.39
C LEU A 271 2.43 -9.25 5.76
N ALA A 272 1.87 -8.36 6.55
CA ALA A 272 2.29 -8.09 7.91
C ALA A 272 1.30 -8.71 8.89
N GLU A 273 1.78 -9.60 9.75
CA GLU A 273 1.01 -10.32 10.75
C GLU A 273 1.59 -10.11 12.13
N SER A 274 0.72 -9.80 13.10
CA SER A 274 1.11 -9.77 14.51
C SER A 274 1.29 -11.19 15.04
N LEU A 275 2.41 -11.44 15.71
CA LEU A 275 2.67 -12.70 16.43
C LEU A 275 2.10 -12.65 17.86
N PRO A 276 1.87 -13.81 18.50
CA PRO A 276 1.30 -13.88 19.85
C PRO A 276 2.30 -13.49 20.96
N GLU A 277 3.03 -12.40 20.75
CA GLU A 277 3.93 -11.81 21.73
C GLU A 277 3.17 -10.80 22.61
N PRO A 278 3.57 -10.58 23.87
CA PRO A 278 2.90 -9.63 24.73
C PRO A 278 3.11 -8.18 24.22
N GLY A 279 2.03 -7.48 24.02
CA GLY A 279 2.00 -6.07 23.62
C GLY A 279 1.28 -5.83 22.29
N LYS A 280 0.75 -4.60 22.13
CA LYS A 280 0.19 -4.12 20.88
C LYS A 280 1.30 -3.59 19.98
N ASN A 281 1.31 -4.00 18.71
CA ASN A 281 2.14 -3.43 17.67
C ASN A 281 1.27 -2.67 16.65
N GLN A 282 1.89 -2.17 15.57
CA GLN A 282 1.16 -1.39 14.56
C GLN A 282 0.11 -2.21 13.82
N VAL A 283 0.37 -3.49 13.58
CA VAL A 283 -0.63 -4.36 12.92
C VAL A 283 -1.87 -4.47 13.79
N ASP A 284 -1.71 -4.67 15.09
CA ASP A 284 -2.85 -4.70 16.03
C ASP A 284 -3.60 -3.36 16.06
N ALA A 285 -2.88 -2.25 16.09
CA ALA A 285 -3.48 -0.91 16.05
C ALA A 285 -4.23 -0.66 14.74
N PHE A 286 -3.66 -1.05 13.61
CA PHE A 286 -4.33 -0.97 12.32
C PHE A 286 -5.63 -1.77 12.30
N LEU A 287 -5.59 -3.04 12.72
CA LEU A 287 -6.76 -3.91 12.74
C LEU A 287 -7.89 -3.34 13.61
N GLU A 288 -7.53 -2.74 14.74
CA GLU A 288 -8.50 -2.13 15.65
C GLU A 288 -9.14 -0.87 15.03
N GLN A 289 -8.35 0.06 14.51
CA GLN A 289 -8.85 1.33 13.97
C GLN A 289 -9.50 1.17 12.59
N HIS A 290 -9.01 0.26 11.78
CA HIS A 290 -9.58 -0.03 10.46
C HIS A 290 -10.85 -0.89 10.55
N GLY A 291 -11.03 -1.63 11.65
CA GLY A 291 -12.12 -2.58 11.80
C GLY A 291 -11.87 -3.91 11.08
N GLY A 292 -10.61 -4.32 11.00
CA GLY A 292 -10.17 -5.56 10.39
C GLY A 292 -8.98 -5.40 9.46
N ALA A 293 -8.59 -6.47 8.79
CA ALA A 293 -7.49 -6.50 7.85
C ALA A 293 -7.73 -5.59 6.63
N GLY A 294 -6.66 -5.11 6.04
CA GLY A 294 -6.72 -4.24 4.88
C GLY A 294 -5.35 -3.80 4.40
N ILE A 295 -5.34 -2.84 3.48
CA ILE A 295 -4.10 -2.23 2.98
C ILE A 295 -3.58 -1.23 4.01
N GLN A 296 -2.39 -1.50 4.55
CA GLN A 296 -1.75 -0.64 5.54
C GLN A 296 -0.97 0.50 4.87
N HIS A 297 -0.15 0.18 3.87
CA HIS A 297 0.60 1.20 3.14
C HIS A 297 0.91 0.79 1.70
N VAL A 298 1.27 1.80 0.94
CA VAL A 298 1.76 1.67 -0.43
C VAL A 298 3.10 2.36 -0.52
N ALA A 299 4.10 1.67 -1.05
CA ALA A 299 5.42 2.23 -1.30
C ALA A 299 5.51 2.76 -2.73
N LEU A 300 5.94 4.00 -2.84
CA LEU A 300 6.21 4.69 -4.09
C LEU A 300 7.72 4.70 -4.35
N TYR A 301 8.13 4.10 -5.46
CA TYR A 301 9.52 4.17 -5.91
C TYR A 301 9.88 5.58 -6.35
N THR A 302 11.06 6.02 -5.99
CA THR A 302 11.67 7.26 -6.48
C THR A 302 13.14 7.04 -6.85
N THR A 303 13.64 7.78 -7.82
CA THR A 303 15.05 7.73 -8.23
C THR A 303 15.97 8.56 -7.33
N ASP A 304 15.43 9.52 -6.59
CA ASP A 304 16.17 10.39 -5.66
C ASP A 304 15.28 10.67 -4.43
N ILE A 305 15.43 9.83 -3.42
CA ILE A 305 14.59 9.89 -2.22
C ILE A 305 14.87 11.17 -1.39
N VAL A 306 16.10 11.65 -1.39
CA VAL A 306 16.48 12.88 -0.64
C VAL A 306 15.76 14.09 -1.24
N SER A 307 15.86 14.29 -2.54
CA SER A 307 15.18 15.39 -3.23
C SER A 307 13.67 15.28 -3.12
N THR A 308 13.13 14.08 -3.30
CA THR A 308 11.68 13.83 -3.23
C THR A 308 11.15 14.09 -1.81
N ALA A 309 11.79 13.56 -0.79
CA ALA A 309 11.39 13.77 0.61
C ALA A 309 11.46 15.25 0.99
N ARG A 310 12.51 15.96 0.56
CA ARG A 310 12.62 17.39 0.79
C ARG A 310 11.48 18.18 0.15
N ALA A 311 11.18 17.91 -1.11
CA ALA A 311 10.11 18.58 -1.83
C ALA A 311 8.73 18.33 -1.19
N LEU A 312 8.46 17.10 -0.80
CA LEU A 312 7.20 16.74 -0.13
C LEU A 312 7.10 17.37 1.26
N ALA A 313 8.18 17.39 2.04
CA ALA A 313 8.20 18.05 3.34
C ALA A 313 7.95 19.57 3.23
N GLN A 314 8.54 20.22 2.24
CA GLN A 314 8.30 21.65 1.94
C GLN A 314 6.85 21.90 1.52
N ALA A 315 6.20 20.95 0.87
CA ALA A 315 4.79 21.02 0.50
C ALA A 315 3.83 20.72 1.66
N GLY A 316 4.36 20.28 2.83
CA GLY A 316 3.57 20.03 4.03
C GLY A 316 3.35 18.56 4.38
N VAL A 317 3.98 17.62 3.69
CA VAL A 317 3.93 16.21 4.07
C VAL A 317 4.67 16.01 5.39
N ARG A 318 4.04 15.31 6.31
CA ARG A 318 4.66 14.91 7.58
C ARG A 318 5.18 13.49 7.48
N PHE A 319 6.47 13.33 7.79
CA PHE A 319 7.14 12.04 7.84
C PHE A 319 7.35 11.61 9.29
N VAL A 320 7.47 10.30 9.47
CA VAL A 320 7.90 9.71 10.73
C VAL A 320 9.38 10.02 10.94
N GLU A 321 9.71 10.47 12.13
CA GLU A 321 11.10 10.77 12.51
C GLU A 321 11.71 9.56 13.23
N PRO A 322 12.72 8.89 12.65
CA PRO A 322 13.44 7.83 13.33
C PRO A 322 14.17 8.36 14.56
N PRO A 323 14.39 7.54 15.60
CA PRO A 323 15.20 7.93 16.74
C PRO A 323 16.62 8.33 16.31
N GLN A 324 17.20 9.36 16.91
CA GLN A 324 18.60 9.73 16.64
C GLN A 324 19.58 8.57 16.89
N ALA A 325 19.24 7.68 17.81
CA ALA A 325 19.99 6.46 18.09
C ALA A 325 20.17 5.57 16.86
N TYR A 326 19.26 5.60 15.89
CA TYR A 326 19.40 4.87 14.63
C TYR A 326 20.66 5.31 13.86
N TYR A 327 20.90 6.63 13.76
CA TYR A 327 22.03 7.20 13.02
C TYR A 327 23.33 7.19 13.81
N SER A 328 23.27 7.14 15.13
CA SER A 328 24.42 7.10 16.03
C SER A 328 24.86 5.69 16.43
N GLU A 329 24.16 4.65 15.98
CA GLU A 329 24.56 3.26 16.19
C GLU A 329 25.94 3.00 15.57
N ALA A 330 26.79 2.21 16.27
CA ALA A 330 28.13 1.89 15.81
C ALA A 330 28.12 1.26 14.40
N GLY A 331 28.88 1.86 13.50
CA GLY A 331 28.99 1.42 12.11
C GLY A 331 27.93 1.97 11.16
N LYS A 332 26.86 2.60 11.64
CA LYS A 332 25.78 3.10 10.77
C LYS A 332 26.21 4.27 9.89
N ALA A 333 26.95 5.21 10.46
CA ALA A 333 27.48 6.33 9.71
C ALA A 333 28.45 5.89 8.61
N GLU A 334 29.31 4.92 8.89
CA GLU A 334 30.24 4.34 7.93
C GLU A 334 29.50 3.59 6.83
N GLU A 335 28.46 2.85 7.17
CA GLU A 335 27.58 2.16 6.21
C GLU A 335 26.93 3.14 5.25
N ILE A 336 26.38 4.24 5.77
CA ILE A 336 25.75 5.29 4.96
C ILE A 336 26.78 5.95 4.04
N ARG A 337 27.99 6.28 4.53
CA ARG A 337 29.06 6.85 3.70
C ARG A 337 29.54 5.87 2.64
N ALA A 338 29.66 4.59 2.97
CA ALA A 338 30.04 3.55 2.02
C ALA A 338 29.02 3.40 0.88
N ALA A 339 27.75 3.70 1.14
CA ALA A 339 26.69 3.79 0.13
C ALA A 339 26.71 5.09 -0.69
N GLY A 340 27.67 6.00 -0.43
CA GLY A 340 27.77 7.28 -1.11
C GLY A 340 26.80 8.36 -0.59
N GLN A 341 26.26 8.19 0.62
CA GLN A 341 25.30 9.11 1.23
C GLN A 341 25.91 9.85 2.42
N ASP A 342 25.32 10.99 2.77
CA ASP A 342 25.69 11.79 3.92
C ASP A 342 24.81 11.42 5.13
N PRO A 343 25.38 10.87 6.22
CA PRO A 343 24.62 10.50 7.41
C PRO A 343 23.85 11.67 8.03
N TRP A 344 24.43 12.86 8.00
CA TRP A 344 23.77 14.06 8.52
C TRP A 344 22.53 14.41 7.69
N LEU A 345 22.63 14.35 6.37
CA LEU A 345 21.54 14.65 5.45
C LEU A 345 20.40 13.65 5.58
N LEU A 346 20.70 12.35 5.66
CA LEU A 346 19.70 11.32 5.90
C LEU A 346 18.98 11.52 7.24
N SER A 347 19.74 11.84 8.29
CA SER A 347 19.20 12.15 9.62
C SER A 347 18.26 13.36 9.61
N GLN A 348 18.60 14.41 8.87
CA GLN A 348 17.77 15.61 8.76
C GLN A 348 16.41 15.32 8.13
N HIS A 349 16.33 14.39 7.22
CA HIS A 349 15.10 14.03 6.52
C HIS A 349 14.41 12.80 7.08
N GLY A 350 15.01 12.11 8.05
CA GLY A 350 14.45 10.88 8.59
C GLY A 350 14.56 9.68 7.66
N ILE A 351 15.52 9.68 6.74
CA ILE A 351 15.70 8.62 5.76
C ILE A 351 16.53 7.49 6.37
N LEU A 352 16.04 6.26 6.20
CA LEU A 352 16.70 5.03 6.64
C LEU A 352 17.47 4.42 5.47
N LEU A 353 18.61 3.79 5.75
CA LEU A 353 19.41 3.07 4.77
C LEU A 353 19.73 1.66 5.27
N ASP A 354 19.40 0.66 4.45
CA ASP A 354 19.77 -0.74 4.66
C ASP A 354 20.99 -1.13 3.81
N THR A 355 21.70 -2.16 4.24
CA THR A 355 23.01 -2.62 3.72
C THR A 355 23.04 -2.91 2.23
N GLU A 356 21.93 -3.30 1.63
CA GLU A 356 21.82 -3.62 0.19
C GLU A 356 21.52 -2.40 -0.69
N TYR A 357 21.72 -1.18 -0.17
CA TYR A 357 21.32 0.07 -0.80
C TYR A 357 19.81 0.18 -1.01
N LEU A 358 19.11 0.14 0.08
CA LEU A 358 17.68 0.41 0.16
C LEU A 358 17.47 1.60 1.08
N MET A 359 16.96 2.69 0.55
CA MET A 359 16.56 3.85 1.35
C MET A 359 15.06 3.95 1.44
N GLN A 360 14.56 4.28 2.63
CA GLN A 360 13.14 4.37 2.94
C GLN A 360 12.83 5.55 3.81
N ILE A 361 11.65 6.12 3.61
CA ILE A 361 11.02 7.08 4.53
C ILE A 361 9.51 6.84 4.53
N PHE A 362 8.90 6.98 5.71
CA PHE A 362 7.49 6.73 5.91
C PHE A 362 6.76 8.01 6.26
N THR A 363 5.60 8.23 5.65
CA THR A 363 4.71 9.32 6.06
C THR A 363 4.00 8.97 7.34
N LYS A 364 3.54 9.98 8.07
CA LYS A 364 2.48 9.78 9.06
C LYS A 364 1.19 9.37 8.34
N PRO A 365 0.23 8.73 9.03
CA PRO A 365 -1.04 8.35 8.42
C PRO A 365 -1.69 9.54 7.69
N ILE A 366 -2.22 9.27 6.50
CA ILE A 366 -2.83 10.30 5.63
C ILE A 366 -4.34 10.42 5.79
N PHE A 367 -4.96 9.52 6.54
CA PHE A 367 -6.38 9.58 6.90
C PHE A 367 -6.55 10.15 8.31
N PRO A 368 -7.77 10.60 8.68
CA PRO A 368 -8.08 10.98 10.05
C PRO A 368 -7.85 9.86 11.06
N GLU A 369 -8.12 8.62 10.66
CA GLU A 369 -7.77 7.42 11.41
C GLU A 369 -6.31 7.05 11.18
N GLU A 370 -5.61 6.59 12.21
CA GLU A 370 -4.22 6.15 12.12
C GLU A 370 -4.12 4.75 11.51
N THR A 371 -4.44 4.64 10.22
CA THR A 371 -4.46 3.39 9.47
C THR A 371 -3.48 3.39 8.32
N PHE A 372 -3.78 4.10 7.26
CA PHE A 372 -3.04 4.06 6.00
C PHE A 372 -1.98 5.15 5.91
N PHE A 373 -0.81 4.79 5.39
CA PHE A 373 0.28 5.73 5.10
C PHE A 373 0.98 5.41 3.78
N LEU A 374 1.83 6.31 3.34
CA LEU A 374 2.68 6.13 2.16
C LEU A 374 4.14 5.97 2.58
N GLU A 375 4.88 5.24 1.76
CA GLU A 375 6.33 5.06 1.86
C GLU A 375 6.99 5.58 0.59
N LEU A 376 8.15 6.23 0.73
CA LEU A 376 9.06 6.45 -0.38
C LEU A 376 10.20 5.44 -0.28
N ILE A 377 10.57 4.85 -1.40
CA ILE A 377 11.63 3.86 -1.48
C ILE A 377 12.54 4.11 -2.68
N GLU A 378 13.84 4.07 -2.45
CA GLU A 378 14.86 4.08 -3.49
C GLU A 378 15.69 2.81 -3.39
N ARG A 379 15.82 2.09 -4.51
CA ARG A 379 16.56 0.83 -4.62
C ARG A 379 17.68 0.96 -5.62
N ARG A 380 18.83 0.39 -5.32
CA ARG A 380 19.90 0.14 -6.29
C ARG A 380 20.27 -1.32 -6.26
N GLY A 381 19.42 -2.16 -6.89
CA GLY A 381 19.59 -3.62 -6.95
C GLY A 381 19.14 -4.40 -5.71
N ALA A 382 18.65 -3.74 -4.67
CA ALA A 382 18.13 -4.40 -3.48
C ALA A 382 16.79 -5.10 -3.75
N ALA A 383 16.64 -6.32 -3.28
CA ALA A 383 15.43 -7.14 -3.48
C ALA A 383 14.47 -7.12 -2.28
N GLY A 384 14.93 -6.72 -1.09
CA GLY A 384 14.16 -6.73 0.16
C GLY A 384 13.21 -5.54 0.32
N PHE A 385 12.63 -5.41 1.52
CA PHE A 385 11.66 -4.37 1.89
C PHE A 385 12.12 -3.55 3.10
N GLY A 386 13.42 -3.55 3.38
CA GLY A 386 13.99 -2.81 4.50
C GLY A 386 13.88 -3.53 5.84
N GLU A 387 13.89 -4.84 5.86
CA GLU A 387 13.87 -5.68 7.08
C GLU A 387 15.02 -5.31 8.01
N GLY A 388 16.18 -4.98 7.45
CA GLY A 388 17.32 -4.48 8.20
C GLY A 388 17.04 -3.13 8.84
N ASN A 389 16.37 -2.22 8.15
CA ASN A 389 15.92 -0.95 8.70
C ASN A 389 14.92 -1.13 9.84
N ILE A 390 13.96 -2.03 9.68
CA ILE A 390 12.98 -2.36 10.71
C ILE A 390 13.69 -2.89 11.96
N ARG A 391 14.62 -3.83 11.79
CA ARG A 391 15.41 -4.39 12.89
C ARG A 391 16.28 -3.34 13.57
N ALA A 392 16.93 -2.46 12.81
CA ALA A 392 17.78 -1.41 13.35
C ALA A 392 16.99 -0.36 14.14
N LEU A 393 15.81 0.02 13.65
CA LEU A 393 14.89 0.87 14.40
C LEU A 393 14.47 0.24 15.72
N TRP A 394 14.11 -1.03 15.70
CA TRP A 394 13.77 -1.78 16.88
C TRP A 394 14.89 -1.79 17.92
N ARG A 395 16.13 -2.08 17.51
CA ARG A 395 17.31 -2.06 18.40
C ARG A 395 17.55 -0.68 19.02
N SER A 396 17.38 0.37 18.25
CA SER A 396 17.55 1.75 18.73
C SER A 396 16.54 2.10 19.82
N VAL A 397 15.30 1.71 19.67
CA VAL A 397 14.26 1.93 20.68
C VAL A 397 14.52 1.08 21.92
N GLN A 398 14.93 -0.17 21.76
CA GLN A 398 15.24 -1.06 22.87
C GLN A 398 16.43 -0.50 23.69
N ALA A 399 17.48 -0.07 23.04
CA ALA A 399 18.65 0.54 23.70
C ALA A 399 18.28 1.80 24.51
N TYR A 400 17.37 2.61 24.00
CA TYR A 400 16.85 3.78 24.70
C TYR A 400 16.07 3.39 25.97
N LEU A 401 15.18 2.40 25.85
CA LEU A 401 14.38 1.90 26.99
C LEU A 401 15.25 1.26 28.08
N ASP A 402 16.29 0.53 27.70
CA ASP A 402 17.22 -0.11 28.63
C ASP A 402 18.07 0.91 29.38
N LYS A 403 18.51 2.00 28.72
CA LYS A 403 19.20 3.11 29.39
C LYS A 403 18.29 3.83 30.39
N GLY A 404 17.03 4.04 30.05
CA GLY A 404 16.05 4.64 30.96
C GLY A 404 15.83 3.81 32.23
N LYS A 405 15.84 2.49 32.12
CA LYS A 405 15.74 1.57 33.28
C LYS A 405 16.99 1.59 34.18
N SER A 406 18.18 1.72 33.59
CA SER A 406 19.43 1.70 34.33
C SER A 406 19.69 2.99 35.12
N LEU A 407 19.08 4.11 34.72
CA LEU A 407 19.28 5.43 35.34
C LEU A 407 18.26 5.71 36.46
N GLY A 408 17.34 4.81 36.78
CA GLY A 408 16.33 4.99 37.83
C GLY A 408 15.46 6.25 37.69
N ALA A 409 15.47 6.84 36.51
CA ALA A 409 14.71 8.06 36.22
C ALA A 409 13.22 7.69 36.06
N ASP A 410 12.37 8.38 36.81
CA ASP A 410 10.92 8.37 36.59
C ASP A 410 10.63 8.74 35.12
N ILE A 411 10.20 7.78 34.35
CA ILE A 411 9.79 8.00 32.98
C ILE A 411 8.53 8.88 33.03
N PRO A 412 8.53 10.06 32.39
CA PRO A 412 7.35 10.91 32.34
C PRO A 412 6.13 10.09 31.92
N ALA A 413 4.97 10.34 32.54
CA ALA A 413 3.74 9.55 32.34
C ALA A 413 3.25 9.43 30.89
N GLY A 414 3.76 10.27 29.96
CA GLY A 414 3.53 10.19 28.51
C GLY A 414 4.44 9.22 27.75
N LEU A 415 5.46 8.65 28.41
CA LEU A 415 6.44 7.74 27.82
C LEU A 415 6.26 6.30 28.29
N ARG A 416 5.05 5.90 28.65
CA ARG A 416 4.77 4.48 28.94
C ARG A 416 5.05 3.67 27.69
N THR A 417 5.65 2.51 27.86
CA THR A 417 6.21 1.61 26.85
C THR A 417 5.36 1.39 25.60
N GLY A 418 4.02 1.52 25.71
CA GLY A 418 3.11 1.44 24.56
C GLY A 418 3.11 2.66 23.66
N SER A 419 3.35 3.87 24.19
CA SER A 419 3.21 5.10 23.38
C SER A 419 4.48 5.45 22.59
N VAL A 420 5.67 5.15 23.12
CA VAL A 420 6.93 5.38 22.40
C VAL A 420 7.07 4.39 21.25
N LEU A 421 6.71 3.14 21.48
CA LEU A 421 6.71 2.11 20.43
C LEU A 421 5.65 2.43 19.37
N SER A 422 4.46 2.87 19.77
CA SER A 422 3.40 3.27 18.87
C SER A 422 3.78 4.48 18.00
N GLN A 423 4.41 5.51 18.56
CA GLN A 423 4.79 6.70 17.80
C GLN A 423 5.93 6.49 16.79
N HIS A 424 6.85 5.56 17.07
CA HIS A 424 8.01 5.31 16.21
C HIS A 424 7.82 4.14 15.25
N TYR A 425 6.82 3.29 15.49
CA TYR A 425 6.53 2.08 14.70
C TYR A 425 5.15 2.08 14.04
N SER A 426 4.40 3.17 14.09
CA SER A 426 3.11 3.25 13.39
C SER A 426 3.23 3.10 11.87
N CYS A 427 4.46 3.00 11.36
CA CYS A 427 4.77 2.95 9.95
C CYS A 427 5.54 1.69 9.51
N LEU A 428 5.56 0.62 10.29
CA LEU A 428 6.23 -0.62 9.85
C LEU A 428 5.24 -1.75 9.61
#